data_34cd77b2dac2d079264bdea775277ef0
#
_entry.id   34cd77b2dac2d079264bdea775277ef0
#
_cell.length_a   1.000
_cell.length_b   1.000
_cell.length_c   1.000
_cell.angle_alpha   90.00
_cell.angle_beta   90.00
_cell.angle_gamma   90.00
#
_symmetry.space_group_name_H-M   'P 1'
#
loop_
_entity.id
_entity.type
_entity.pdbx_description
1 polymer ?
#
loop_
_entity_poly.entity_id
_entity_poly.type
_entity_poly.pdbx_seq_one_letter_code
_entity_poly.pdbx_strand_id
1 'polypeptide(L)'
;APGVVVRCSYRGNAMRSKRRRSSSEDEILNRRGATICVFELQGTLFFGTMERVLRRITEEMATFSYLILDLKRVLQADECSAALLSQTAAMLNQQQKILLLTHCPEHFGNSGETINHERFADIDGALEWCEDQLLQQEQPEWLRGGRQISLPAMDILQGFDPSEIAFIETILLEKRYHAGEIIIREGDSADSLYLLASGRVSICLSLRGRARRQRLSTISPGVAFGELALLDGGTRSADAIADDGSQAAAGVRY
;
A
#
# COMPACT_ATOMS: atom_id res chain seq x y z
N ALA A 1 31.50 7.48 -17.81
CA ALA A 1 30.47 8.46 -17.46
C ALA A 1 30.07 8.20 -16.01
N PRO A 2 30.03 9.21 -15.12
CA PRO A 2 29.55 9.01 -13.77
C PRO A 2 28.07 8.58 -13.87
N GLY A 3 27.77 7.40 -13.31
CA GLY A 3 26.49 6.72 -13.43
C GLY A 3 25.31 7.62 -13.03
N VAL A 4 24.22 7.48 -13.77
CA VAL A 4 22.94 8.15 -13.48
C VAL A 4 22.50 7.72 -12.09
N VAL A 5 22.45 8.64 -11.14
CA VAL A 5 22.12 8.34 -9.73
C VAL A 5 20.62 8.13 -9.55
N VAL A 6 19.81 8.97 -10.21
CA VAL A 6 18.35 8.76 -10.30
C VAL A 6 18.10 7.98 -11.60
N ARG A 7 17.82 6.69 -11.44
CA ARG A 7 17.54 5.77 -12.55
C ARG A 7 16.18 6.05 -13.17
N CYS A 8 15.19 6.20 -12.31
CA CYS A 8 13.80 6.37 -12.71
C CYS A 8 13.10 7.28 -11.70
N SER A 9 12.14 8.06 -12.20
CA SER A 9 11.24 8.83 -11.35
C SER A 9 9.80 8.71 -11.87
N TYR A 10 8.85 8.59 -10.95
CA TYR A 10 7.44 8.54 -11.30
C TYR A 10 6.56 9.08 -10.15
N ARG A 11 5.29 9.23 -10.42
CA ARG A 11 4.29 9.74 -9.48
C ARG A 11 3.33 8.64 -9.05
N GLY A 12 2.75 8.78 -7.85
CA GLY A 12 1.83 7.81 -7.30
C GLY A 12 0.50 7.67 -8.06
N ASN A 13 0.14 8.58 -8.96
CA ASN A 13 -0.98 8.39 -9.88
C ASN A 13 -0.61 7.56 -11.13
N ALA A 14 0.68 7.46 -11.48
CA ALA A 14 1.18 6.63 -12.58
C ALA A 14 1.54 5.22 -12.12
N MET A 15 1.97 5.06 -10.87
CA MET A 15 2.27 3.76 -10.25
C MET A 15 1.66 3.71 -8.85
N ARG A 16 0.78 2.75 -8.63
CA ARG A 16 0.02 2.53 -7.41
C ARG A 16 0.57 1.34 -6.63
N SER A 17 0.25 1.28 -5.35
CA SER A 17 0.46 0.07 -4.56
C SER A 17 -0.37 -1.10 -5.10
N LYS A 18 -0.02 -2.31 -4.72
CA LYS A 18 -0.77 -3.52 -5.07
C LYS A 18 -2.07 -3.67 -4.26
N ARG A 19 -2.42 -2.69 -3.46
CA ARG A 19 -3.67 -2.71 -2.70
C ARG A 19 -4.85 -2.50 -3.64
N ARG A 20 -5.81 -3.42 -3.60
CA ARG A 20 -7.10 -3.27 -4.29
C ARG A 20 -7.95 -2.29 -3.50
N ARG A 21 -8.11 -1.10 -4.05
CA ARG A 21 -8.86 0.01 -3.47
C ARG A 21 -10.30 -0.03 -3.95
N SER A 22 -11.22 0.51 -3.14
CA SER A 22 -12.58 0.76 -3.61
C SER A 22 -12.59 1.91 -4.63
N SER A 23 -13.63 1.96 -5.46
CA SER A 23 -13.79 3.01 -6.49
C SER A 23 -13.70 4.41 -5.90
N SER A 24 -14.28 4.63 -4.72
CA SER A 24 -14.19 5.92 -4.01
C SER A 24 -12.78 6.28 -3.55
N GLU A 25 -11.98 5.29 -3.12
CA GLU A 25 -10.56 5.49 -2.79
C GLU A 25 -9.76 5.80 -4.04
N ASP A 26 -9.99 5.04 -5.12
CA ASP A 26 -9.30 5.22 -6.39
C ASP A 26 -9.54 6.61 -6.99
N GLU A 27 -10.75 7.15 -6.89
CA GLU A 27 -11.05 8.51 -7.32
C GLU A 27 -10.20 9.56 -6.59
N ILE A 28 -10.08 9.46 -5.26
CA ILE A 28 -9.24 10.34 -4.45
C ILE A 28 -7.77 10.22 -4.87
N LEU A 29 -7.30 8.98 -4.99
CA LEU A 29 -5.90 8.72 -5.29
C LEU A 29 -5.51 9.08 -6.73
N ASN A 30 -6.42 9.00 -7.69
CA ASN A 30 -6.20 9.50 -9.05
C ASN A 30 -6.01 11.02 -9.05
N ARG A 31 -6.76 11.74 -8.21
CA ARG A 31 -6.65 13.19 -8.06
C ARG A 31 -5.41 13.62 -7.28
N ARG A 32 -5.12 12.94 -6.16
CA ARG A 32 -4.09 13.34 -5.20
C ARG A 32 -2.75 12.62 -5.38
N GLY A 33 -2.73 11.46 -6.02
CA GLY A 33 -1.55 10.60 -6.12
C GLY A 33 -0.34 11.24 -6.80
N ALA A 34 -0.53 12.27 -7.64
CA ALA A 34 0.56 13.04 -8.22
C ALA A 34 1.47 13.73 -7.16
N THR A 35 0.98 13.90 -5.92
CA THR A 35 1.76 14.43 -4.80
C THR A 35 2.70 13.41 -4.14
N ILE A 36 2.64 12.14 -4.52
CA ILE A 36 3.62 11.11 -4.16
C ILE A 36 4.67 11.06 -5.27
N CYS A 37 5.93 11.29 -4.94
CA CYS A 37 7.07 11.21 -5.85
C CYS A 37 7.96 10.04 -5.47
N VAL A 38 8.39 9.26 -6.45
CA VAL A 38 9.31 8.13 -6.27
C VAL A 38 10.56 8.36 -7.09
N PHE A 39 11.74 8.26 -6.46
CA PHE A 39 13.03 8.21 -7.13
C PHE A 39 13.69 6.85 -6.86
N GLU A 40 13.94 6.08 -7.90
CA GLU A 40 14.79 4.90 -7.83
C GLU A 40 16.25 5.31 -8.01
N LEU A 41 17.05 5.11 -6.96
CA LEU A 41 18.48 5.42 -7.00
C LEU A 41 19.29 4.19 -7.42
N GLN A 42 20.43 4.43 -8.06
CA GLN A 42 21.36 3.36 -8.45
C GLN A 42 22.83 3.80 -8.35
N GLY A 43 23.70 2.80 -8.16
CA GLY A 43 25.16 2.98 -8.14
C GLY A 43 25.67 3.35 -6.76
N THR A 44 26.75 4.11 -6.68
CA THR A 44 27.38 4.50 -5.41
C THR A 44 26.94 5.91 -5.02
N LEU A 45 26.48 6.05 -3.79
CA LEU A 45 26.15 7.31 -3.17
C LEU A 45 27.36 7.83 -2.42
N PHE A 46 27.91 8.92 -2.90
CA PHE A 46 28.93 9.73 -2.24
C PHE A 46 28.55 11.21 -2.39
N PHE A 47 29.27 12.09 -1.71
CA PHE A 47 28.91 13.51 -1.64
C PHE A 47 28.44 14.11 -2.98
N GLY A 48 29.22 13.99 -4.04
CA GLY A 48 28.90 14.60 -5.34
C GLY A 48 27.71 13.96 -6.07
N THR A 49 27.42 12.67 -5.82
CA THR A 49 26.21 12.01 -6.36
C THR A 49 24.98 12.40 -5.57
N MET A 50 25.11 12.48 -4.23
CA MET A 50 24.02 12.96 -3.37
C MET A 50 23.66 14.41 -3.65
N GLU A 51 24.61 15.30 -3.88
CA GLU A 51 24.33 16.68 -4.25
C GLU A 51 23.42 16.79 -5.48
N ARG A 52 23.60 15.91 -6.48
CA ARG A 52 22.74 15.86 -7.66
C ARG A 52 21.32 15.37 -7.34
N VAL A 53 21.19 14.37 -6.44
CA VAL A 53 19.88 13.91 -5.95
C VAL A 53 19.17 15.05 -5.22
N LEU A 54 19.88 15.75 -4.34
CA LEU A 54 19.35 16.88 -3.58
C LEU A 54 18.89 18.03 -4.46
N ARG A 55 19.66 18.35 -5.50
CA ARG A 55 19.27 19.38 -6.47
C ARG A 55 17.94 19.00 -7.12
N ARG A 56 17.80 17.76 -7.56
CA ARG A 56 16.56 17.27 -8.16
C ARG A 56 15.38 17.30 -7.19
N ILE A 57 15.61 16.91 -5.95
CA ILE A 57 14.59 17.00 -4.90
C ILE A 57 14.13 18.46 -4.72
N THR A 58 15.08 19.40 -4.68
CA THR A 58 14.79 20.82 -4.50
C THR A 58 14.02 21.39 -5.68
N GLU A 59 14.38 21.04 -6.92
CA GLU A 59 13.69 21.46 -8.13
C GLU A 59 12.22 20.99 -8.16
N GLU A 60 11.95 19.78 -7.66
CA GLU A 60 10.61 19.19 -7.66
C GLU A 60 9.84 19.41 -6.34
N MET A 61 10.45 20.06 -5.33
CA MET A 61 9.92 20.13 -3.97
C MET A 61 8.51 20.72 -3.87
N ALA A 62 8.17 21.70 -4.72
CA ALA A 62 6.83 22.29 -4.74
C ALA A 62 5.73 21.33 -5.24
N THR A 63 6.09 20.23 -5.87
CA THR A 63 5.15 19.35 -6.59
C THR A 63 4.75 18.10 -5.83
N PHE A 64 5.40 17.78 -4.70
CA PHE A 64 5.11 16.59 -3.91
C PHE A 64 4.90 16.90 -2.43
N SER A 65 4.19 16.02 -1.74
CA SER A 65 4.04 15.96 -0.28
C SER A 65 4.82 14.79 0.31
N TYR A 66 4.95 13.72 -0.44
CA TYR A 66 5.67 12.49 -0.06
C TYR A 66 6.75 12.18 -1.09
N LEU A 67 7.97 11.93 -0.60
CA LEU A 67 9.09 11.53 -1.44
C LEU A 67 9.58 10.14 -1.00
N ILE A 68 9.52 9.17 -1.90
CA ILE A 68 10.06 7.83 -1.69
C ILE A 68 11.40 7.74 -2.42
N LEU A 69 12.48 7.42 -1.68
CA LEU A 69 13.78 7.09 -2.26
C LEU A 69 14.01 5.59 -2.14
N ASP A 70 14.06 4.90 -3.28
CA ASP A 70 14.34 3.48 -3.34
C ASP A 70 15.85 3.23 -3.49
N LEU A 71 16.42 2.54 -2.49
CA LEU A 71 17.85 2.24 -2.40
C LEU A 71 18.19 0.82 -2.89
N LYS A 72 17.25 0.09 -3.46
CA LYS A 72 17.43 -1.31 -3.90
C LYS A 72 18.66 -1.53 -4.78
N ARG A 73 19.01 -0.54 -5.60
CA ARG A 73 20.13 -0.61 -6.56
C ARG A 73 21.34 0.21 -6.15
N VAL A 74 21.33 0.71 -4.90
CA VAL A 74 22.48 1.39 -4.31
C VAL A 74 23.48 0.32 -3.87
N LEU A 75 24.70 0.39 -4.40
CA LEU A 75 25.76 -0.57 -4.12
C LEU A 75 26.51 -0.23 -2.84
N GLN A 76 26.78 1.06 -2.64
CA GLN A 76 27.50 1.60 -1.50
C GLN A 76 27.04 3.02 -1.23
N ALA A 77 27.11 3.43 0.03
CA ALA A 77 26.89 4.81 0.45
C ALA A 77 27.91 5.14 1.55
N ASP A 78 28.50 6.33 1.48
CA ASP A 78 29.42 6.81 2.50
C ASP A 78 28.68 7.54 3.65
N GLU A 79 29.39 7.83 4.74
CA GLU A 79 28.81 8.52 5.89
C GLU A 79 28.34 9.95 5.53
N CYS A 80 29.03 10.61 4.59
CA CYS A 80 28.63 11.94 4.12
C CYS A 80 27.28 11.90 3.42
N SER A 81 27.02 10.86 2.62
CA SER A 81 25.73 10.64 1.95
C SER A 81 24.60 10.41 2.96
N ALA A 82 24.87 9.65 4.02
CA ALA A 82 23.91 9.43 5.09
C ALA A 82 23.57 10.75 5.84
N ALA A 83 24.60 11.55 6.17
CA ALA A 83 24.40 12.86 6.81
C ALA A 83 23.60 13.83 5.93
N LEU A 84 23.91 13.89 4.62
CA LEU A 84 23.15 14.71 3.65
C LEU A 84 21.70 14.27 3.54
N LEU A 85 21.44 12.97 3.57
CA LEU A 85 20.10 12.44 3.53
C LEU A 85 19.30 12.82 4.80
N SER A 86 19.94 12.78 5.97
CA SER A 86 19.37 13.22 7.24
C SER A 86 19.00 14.70 7.21
N GLN A 87 19.91 15.55 6.71
CA GLN A 87 19.64 16.98 6.55
C GLN A 87 18.50 17.24 5.58
N THR A 88 18.43 16.46 4.50
CA THR A 88 17.33 16.53 3.51
C THR A 88 16.00 16.16 4.16
N ALA A 89 15.95 15.10 4.94
CA ALA A 89 14.76 14.69 5.67
C ALA A 89 14.28 15.80 6.63
N ALA A 90 15.20 16.41 7.37
CA ALA A 90 14.88 17.53 8.27
C ALA A 90 14.34 18.76 7.50
N MET A 91 14.97 19.11 6.38
CA MET A 91 14.54 20.22 5.52
C MET A 91 13.12 19.97 4.96
N LEU A 92 12.87 18.76 4.46
CA LEU A 92 11.54 18.38 3.94
C LEU A 92 10.48 18.44 5.03
N ASN A 93 10.79 17.93 6.22
CA ASN A 93 9.87 17.94 7.36
C ASN A 93 9.49 19.36 7.80
N GLN A 94 10.44 20.31 7.79
CA GLN A 94 10.14 21.73 8.05
C GLN A 94 9.12 22.31 7.07
N GLN A 95 9.03 21.74 5.86
CA GLN A 95 8.07 22.13 4.84
C GLN A 95 6.83 21.21 4.79
N GLN A 96 6.60 20.45 5.87
CA GLN A 96 5.48 19.52 5.98
C GLN A 96 5.49 18.43 4.88
N LYS A 97 6.67 18.04 4.43
CA LYS A 97 6.88 16.96 3.47
C LYS A 97 7.55 15.78 4.15
N ILE A 98 7.22 14.58 3.72
CA ILE A 98 7.71 13.35 4.34
C ILE A 98 8.63 12.61 3.39
N LEU A 99 9.83 12.27 3.90
CA LEU A 99 10.78 11.39 3.22
C LEU A 99 10.57 9.94 3.69
N LEU A 100 10.44 9.03 2.73
CA LEU A 100 10.38 7.60 2.96
C LEU A 100 11.56 6.91 2.27
N LEU A 101 12.15 5.92 2.94
CA LEU A 101 13.24 5.12 2.39
C LEU A 101 12.79 3.68 2.22
N THR A 102 13.11 3.07 1.07
CA THR A 102 12.89 1.66 0.82
C THR A 102 14.19 0.93 0.55
N HIS A 103 14.25 -0.36 0.88
CA HIS A 103 15.45 -1.20 0.76
C HIS A 103 16.69 -0.57 1.42
N CYS A 104 16.49 0.15 2.54
CA CYS A 104 17.58 0.84 3.24
C CYS A 104 18.52 -0.18 3.87
N PRO A 105 19.83 -0.16 3.55
CA PRO A 105 20.81 -1.01 4.20
C PRO A 105 20.87 -0.75 5.71
N GLU A 106 21.10 -1.79 6.53
CA GLU A 106 21.12 -1.69 8.01
C GLU A 106 22.12 -0.66 8.54
N HIS A 107 23.27 -0.52 7.87
CA HIS A 107 24.30 0.44 8.24
C HIS A 107 24.01 1.89 7.82
N PHE A 108 22.97 2.11 7.02
CA PHE A 108 22.55 3.41 6.53
C PHE A 108 21.64 4.07 7.58
N GLY A 109 22.20 4.86 8.48
CA GLY A 109 21.44 5.59 9.50
C GLY A 109 21.66 5.15 10.96
N ASN A 110 22.72 4.40 11.24
CA ASN A 110 23.17 4.12 12.63
C ASN A 110 23.94 5.28 13.28
N SER A 111 24.05 6.43 12.63
CA SER A 111 24.69 7.63 13.18
C SER A 111 23.76 8.37 14.14
N GLY A 112 23.30 7.73 15.22
CA GLY A 112 22.78 8.34 16.46
C GLY A 112 21.73 9.47 16.38
N GLU A 113 21.48 10.00 15.20
CA GLU A 113 20.49 11.04 14.95
C GLU A 113 19.16 10.37 14.57
N THR A 114 18.12 10.70 15.31
CA THR A 114 16.75 10.28 15.04
C THR A 114 16.30 10.94 13.73
N ILE A 115 16.59 10.28 12.60
CA ILE A 115 16.13 10.77 11.32
C ILE A 115 14.62 10.49 11.28
N ASN A 116 13.84 11.54 11.21
CA ASN A 116 12.38 11.46 11.09
C ASN A 116 11.99 11.05 9.67
N HIS A 117 12.31 9.79 9.31
CA HIS A 117 11.89 9.17 8.05
C HIS A 117 11.29 7.80 8.31
N GLU A 118 10.27 7.47 7.55
CA GLU A 118 9.65 6.16 7.56
C GLU A 118 10.46 5.19 6.69
N ARG A 119 10.71 3.97 7.21
CA ARG A 119 11.45 2.93 6.48
C ARG A 119 10.51 1.80 6.11
N PHE A 120 10.61 1.37 4.86
CA PHE A 120 9.81 0.29 4.30
C PHE A 120 10.71 -0.77 3.66
N ALA A 121 10.24 -2.02 3.66
CA ALA A 121 10.95 -3.12 3.03
C ALA A 121 11.04 -2.94 1.50
N ASP A 122 10.00 -2.38 0.89
CA ASP A 122 9.90 -2.18 -0.56
C ASP A 122 9.05 -0.96 -0.92
N ILE A 123 9.05 -0.62 -2.21
CA ILE A 123 8.29 0.51 -2.76
C ILE A 123 6.78 0.30 -2.58
N ASP A 124 6.30 -0.93 -2.69
CA ASP A 124 4.86 -1.25 -2.58
C ASP A 124 4.30 -0.84 -1.22
N GLY A 125 5.00 -1.22 -0.13
CA GLY A 125 4.62 -0.82 1.22
C GLY A 125 4.70 0.69 1.45
N ALA A 126 5.70 1.36 0.89
CA ALA A 126 5.83 2.82 0.99
C ALA A 126 4.71 3.54 0.22
N LEU A 127 4.36 3.07 -0.98
CA LEU A 127 3.25 3.60 -1.77
C LEU A 127 1.92 3.40 -1.03
N GLU A 128 1.66 2.19 -0.51
CA GLU A 128 0.46 1.88 0.25
C GLU A 128 0.30 2.82 1.45
N TRP A 129 1.38 3.06 2.19
CA TRP A 129 1.39 3.99 3.32
C TRP A 129 1.08 5.43 2.88
N CYS A 130 1.72 5.93 1.83
CA CYS A 130 1.46 7.28 1.30
C CYS A 130 0.02 7.44 0.81
N GLU A 131 -0.51 6.42 0.13
CA GLU A 131 -1.90 6.38 -0.31
C GLU A 131 -2.86 6.45 0.89
N ASP A 132 -2.59 5.68 1.96
CA ASP A 132 -3.38 5.72 3.18
C ASP A 132 -3.35 7.10 3.85
N GLN A 133 -2.19 7.78 3.86
CA GLN A 133 -2.09 9.16 4.38
C GLN A 133 -2.94 10.15 3.56
N LEU A 134 -2.93 10.04 2.22
CA LEU A 134 -3.76 10.89 1.36
C LEU A 134 -5.26 10.65 1.60
N LEU A 135 -5.66 9.39 1.73
CA LEU A 135 -7.06 9.03 2.01
C LEU A 135 -7.51 9.55 3.38
N GLN A 136 -6.66 9.45 4.40
CA GLN A 136 -6.94 9.98 5.73
C GLN A 136 -7.09 11.51 5.75
N GLN A 137 -6.31 12.22 4.95
CA GLN A 137 -6.43 13.68 4.82
C GLN A 137 -7.74 14.11 4.18
N GLU A 138 -8.23 13.35 3.19
CA GLU A 138 -9.48 13.66 2.49
C GLU A 138 -10.72 13.21 3.28
N GLN A 139 -10.61 12.17 4.09
CA GLN A 139 -11.69 11.58 4.86
C GLN A 139 -11.26 11.24 6.30
N PRO A 140 -11.08 12.27 7.16
CA PRO A 140 -10.60 12.11 8.53
C PRO A 140 -11.51 11.24 9.42
N GLU A 141 -12.78 11.10 9.08
CA GLU A 141 -13.74 10.25 9.79
C GLU A 141 -13.35 8.77 9.77
N TRP A 142 -12.59 8.33 8.76
CA TRP A 142 -12.11 6.95 8.68
C TRP A 142 -11.13 6.58 9.79
N LEU A 143 -10.51 7.58 10.44
CA LEU A 143 -9.62 7.39 11.58
C LEU A 143 -10.37 7.13 12.90
N ARG A 144 -11.61 7.62 13.02
CA ARG A 144 -12.32 7.69 14.32
C ARG A 144 -13.08 6.43 14.73
N GLY A 145 -13.27 5.47 13.83
CA GLY A 145 -14.07 4.26 14.14
C GLY A 145 -13.80 3.08 13.22
N GLY A 146 -12.76 3.16 12.39
CA GLY A 146 -12.59 2.24 11.28
C GLY A 146 -13.58 2.55 10.16
N ARG A 147 -13.13 2.45 8.92
CA ARG A 147 -14.02 2.59 7.76
C ARG A 147 -14.95 1.38 7.69
N GLN A 148 -16.23 1.58 7.91
CA GLN A 148 -17.25 0.58 7.65
C GLN A 148 -18.06 0.98 6.41
N ILE A 149 -18.10 0.09 5.43
CA ILE A 149 -18.83 0.28 4.17
C ILE A 149 -20.16 -0.44 4.28
N SER A 150 -21.25 0.28 4.03
CA SER A 150 -22.59 -0.30 3.94
C SER A 150 -22.73 -1.14 2.66
N LEU A 151 -23.63 -2.10 2.67
CA LEU A 151 -23.85 -2.99 1.53
C LEU A 151 -24.13 -2.24 0.21
N PRO A 152 -25.00 -1.21 0.17
CA PRO A 152 -25.25 -0.42 -1.05
C PRO A 152 -24.02 0.32 -1.59
N ALA A 153 -23.01 0.57 -0.74
CA ALA A 153 -21.77 1.27 -1.12
C ALA A 153 -20.65 0.33 -1.57
N MET A 154 -20.91 -0.98 -1.64
CA MET A 154 -19.95 -1.96 -2.17
C MET A 154 -19.80 -1.80 -3.68
N ASP A 155 -18.57 -1.82 -4.18
CA ASP A 155 -18.28 -1.58 -5.60
C ASP A 155 -19.04 -2.55 -6.53
N ILE A 156 -19.11 -3.83 -6.17
CA ILE A 156 -19.78 -4.86 -6.96
C ILE A 156 -21.30 -4.68 -7.04
N LEU A 157 -21.89 -3.92 -6.13
CA LEU A 157 -23.33 -3.67 -6.05
C LEU A 157 -23.73 -2.32 -6.65
N GLN A 158 -22.80 -1.59 -7.22
CA GLN A 158 -23.10 -0.34 -7.90
C GLN A 158 -23.99 -0.61 -9.12
N GLY A 159 -25.16 0.06 -9.18
CA GLY A 159 -26.16 -0.09 -10.23
C GLY A 159 -27.29 -1.06 -9.89
N PHE A 160 -27.23 -1.75 -8.74
CA PHE A 160 -28.35 -2.55 -8.24
C PHE A 160 -29.42 -1.64 -7.63
N ASP A 161 -30.68 -2.00 -7.83
CA ASP A 161 -31.79 -1.27 -7.24
C ASP A 161 -31.97 -1.64 -5.74
N PRO A 162 -32.71 -0.84 -4.95
CA PRO A 162 -32.90 -1.11 -3.53
C PRO A 162 -33.53 -2.47 -3.22
N SER A 163 -34.37 -3.01 -4.11
CA SER A 163 -35.02 -4.31 -3.90
C SER A 163 -34.06 -5.47 -4.12
N GLU A 164 -33.16 -5.35 -5.08
CA GLU A 164 -32.07 -6.30 -5.32
C GLU A 164 -31.08 -6.34 -4.15
N ILE A 165 -30.71 -5.16 -3.64
CA ILE A 165 -29.83 -5.05 -2.46
C ILE A 165 -30.51 -5.65 -1.22
N ALA A 166 -31.78 -5.40 -0.98
CA ALA A 166 -32.54 -5.98 0.12
C ALA A 166 -32.61 -7.51 0.01
N PHE A 167 -32.76 -8.06 -1.21
CA PHE A 167 -32.69 -9.50 -1.43
C PHE A 167 -31.30 -10.06 -1.08
N ILE A 168 -30.22 -9.44 -1.54
CA ILE A 168 -28.85 -9.84 -1.23
C ILE A 168 -28.62 -9.83 0.28
N GLU A 169 -29.12 -8.84 0.99
CA GLU A 169 -29.03 -8.73 2.45
C GLU A 169 -29.64 -9.95 3.17
N THR A 170 -30.68 -10.57 2.64
CA THR A 170 -31.33 -11.75 3.21
C THR A 170 -30.47 -13.01 3.12
N ILE A 171 -29.55 -13.09 2.15
CA ILE A 171 -28.70 -14.27 1.91
C ILE A 171 -27.26 -14.07 2.38
N LEU A 172 -26.91 -12.85 2.81
CA LEU A 172 -25.58 -12.54 3.36
C LEU A 172 -25.42 -13.10 4.76
N LEU A 173 -24.24 -13.67 5.02
CA LEU A 173 -23.80 -14.09 6.34
C LEU A 173 -22.70 -13.17 6.84
N GLU A 174 -22.98 -12.33 7.83
CA GLU A 174 -21.97 -11.52 8.45
C GLU A 174 -21.01 -12.41 9.26
N LYS A 175 -19.72 -12.22 9.03
CA LYS A 175 -18.63 -12.89 9.75
C LYS A 175 -17.61 -11.87 10.23
N ARG A 176 -17.01 -12.15 11.39
CA ARG A 176 -15.93 -11.35 11.98
C ARG A 176 -14.70 -12.23 12.14
N TYR A 177 -13.56 -11.65 11.85
CA TYR A 177 -12.28 -12.32 11.92
C TYR A 177 -11.30 -11.51 12.76
N HIS A 178 -10.47 -12.20 13.52
CA HIS A 178 -9.38 -11.59 14.28
C HIS A 178 -8.12 -11.48 13.42
N ALA A 179 -7.20 -10.63 13.85
CA ALA A 179 -5.90 -10.50 13.19
C ALA A 179 -5.20 -11.85 13.04
N GLY A 180 -4.73 -12.16 11.84
CA GLY A 180 -4.07 -13.42 11.50
C GLY A 180 -5.00 -14.59 11.18
N GLU A 181 -6.32 -14.45 11.34
CA GLU A 181 -7.26 -15.51 10.95
C GLU A 181 -7.33 -15.67 9.43
N ILE A 182 -7.39 -16.92 9.00
CA ILE A 182 -7.52 -17.28 7.59
C ILE A 182 -9.00 -17.31 7.22
N ILE A 183 -9.38 -16.44 6.29
CA ILE A 183 -10.74 -16.33 5.75
C ILE A 183 -10.95 -17.36 4.62
N ILE A 184 -9.96 -17.48 3.74
CA ILE A 184 -9.91 -18.40 2.60
C ILE A 184 -8.57 -19.12 2.63
N ARG A 185 -8.57 -20.44 2.37
CA ARG A 185 -7.33 -21.23 2.19
C ARG A 185 -7.10 -21.55 0.73
N GLU A 186 -5.85 -21.43 0.28
CA GLU A 186 -5.41 -21.93 -1.02
C GLU A 186 -5.76 -23.42 -1.16
N GLY A 187 -6.36 -23.79 -2.28
CA GLY A 187 -6.75 -25.18 -2.59
C GLY A 187 -8.14 -25.61 -2.11
N ASP A 188 -8.81 -24.83 -1.24
CA ASP A 188 -10.19 -25.15 -0.84
C ASP A 188 -11.16 -24.99 -2.02
N SER A 189 -12.30 -25.66 -1.94
CA SER A 189 -13.40 -25.48 -2.90
C SER A 189 -13.99 -24.06 -2.77
N ALA A 190 -14.40 -23.49 -3.90
CA ALA A 190 -15.02 -22.17 -3.92
C ALA A 190 -16.54 -22.30 -3.88
N ASP A 191 -17.14 -21.89 -2.77
CA ASP A 191 -18.60 -21.90 -2.58
C ASP A 191 -19.16 -20.53 -2.16
N SER A 192 -18.30 -19.53 -2.03
CA SER A 192 -18.68 -18.24 -1.47
C SER A 192 -17.85 -17.08 -2.02
N LEU A 193 -18.49 -15.92 -2.14
CA LEU A 193 -17.89 -14.62 -2.40
C LEU A 193 -17.87 -13.82 -1.10
N TYR A 194 -16.86 -13.03 -0.88
CA TYR A 194 -16.70 -12.20 0.30
C TYR A 194 -16.76 -10.71 -0.07
N LEU A 195 -17.49 -9.94 0.72
CA LEU A 195 -17.55 -8.47 0.67
C LEU A 195 -16.87 -7.92 1.91
N LEU A 196 -15.81 -7.16 1.76
CA LEU A 196 -15.12 -6.58 2.90
C LEU A 196 -15.81 -5.29 3.36
N ALA A 197 -16.50 -5.36 4.49
CA ALA A 197 -17.20 -4.21 5.05
C ALA A 197 -16.26 -3.29 5.84
N SER A 198 -15.31 -3.86 6.57
CA SER A 198 -14.31 -3.09 7.34
C SER A 198 -13.04 -3.88 7.52
N GLY A 199 -11.93 -3.18 7.85
CA GLY A 199 -10.63 -3.79 8.09
C GLY A 199 -9.81 -3.96 6.81
N ARG A 200 -8.87 -4.91 6.87
CA ARG A 200 -7.92 -5.18 5.80
C ARG A 200 -7.68 -6.67 5.67
N VAL A 201 -7.63 -7.14 4.44
CA VAL A 201 -7.36 -8.55 4.11
C VAL A 201 -6.15 -8.65 3.18
N SER A 202 -5.16 -9.45 3.56
CA SER A 202 -4.02 -9.78 2.70
C SER A 202 -4.29 -11.04 1.90
N ILE A 203 -4.01 -10.98 0.60
CA ILE A 203 -4.00 -12.13 -0.30
C ILE A 203 -2.57 -12.64 -0.39
N CYS A 204 -2.36 -13.88 -0.01
CA CYS A 204 -1.04 -14.49 0.11
C CYS A 204 -0.94 -15.81 -0.63
N LEU A 205 0.22 -16.07 -1.26
CA LEU A 205 0.58 -17.39 -1.80
C LEU A 205 1.48 -18.13 -0.81
N SER A 206 1.22 -19.42 -0.64
CA SER A 206 2.11 -20.31 0.07
C SER A 206 3.23 -20.76 -0.86
N LEU A 207 4.46 -20.33 -0.61
CA LEU A 207 5.62 -20.77 -1.38
C LEU A 207 5.98 -22.20 -1.00
N ARG A 208 5.85 -23.15 -1.94
CA ARG A 208 6.23 -24.56 -1.73
C ARG A 208 7.65 -24.66 -1.17
N GLY A 209 7.80 -25.32 -0.02
CA GLY A 209 9.10 -25.54 0.64
C GLY A 209 9.63 -24.38 1.49
N ARG A 210 8.86 -23.31 1.71
CA ARG A 210 9.23 -22.23 2.63
C ARG A 210 8.08 -21.96 3.60
N ALA A 211 8.41 -21.81 4.87
CA ALA A 211 7.45 -21.38 5.90
C ALA A 211 6.94 -19.93 5.71
N ARG A 212 7.41 -19.25 4.67
CA ARG A 212 7.14 -17.83 4.41
C ARG A 212 6.08 -17.69 3.31
N ARG A 213 4.97 -17.02 3.65
CA ARG A 213 3.95 -16.60 2.69
C ARG A 213 4.40 -15.35 1.94
N GLN A 214 4.08 -15.27 0.66
CA GLN A 214 4.30 -14.07 -0.15
C GLN A 214 2.98 -13.33 -0.28
N ARG A 215 2.92 -12.09 0.22
CA ARG A 215 1.78 -11.20 0.01
C ARG A 215 1.75 -10.77 -1.45
N LEU A 216 0.62 -11.02 -2.12
CA LEU A 216 0.35 -10.60 -3.49
C LEU A 216 -0.30 -9.23 -3.55
N SER A 217 -1.32 -9.03 -2.73
CA SER A 217 -2.10 -7.80 -2.66
C SER A 217 -2.79 -7.68 -1.30
N THR A 218 -3.34 -6.51 -1.06
CA THR A 218 -4.20 -6.20 0.10
C THR A 218 -5.56 -5.73 -0.42
N ILE A 219 -6.63 -6.03 0.29
CA ILE A 219 -8.01 -5.67 -0.05
C ILE A 219 -8.50 -4.60 0.91
N SER A 220 -9.06 -3.52 0.37
CA SER A 220 -9.72 -2.42 1.12
C SER A 220 -11.22 -2.69 1.34
N PRO A 221 -11.82 -2.07 2.38
CA PRO A 221 -13.28 -2.07 2.54
C PRO A 221 -14.00 -1.54 1.28
N GLY A 222 -15.14 -2.13 0.96
CA GLY A 222 -15.92 -1.84 -0.24
C GLY A 222 -15.62 -2.76 -1.42
N VAL A 223 -14.56 -3.56 -1.35
CA VAL A 223 -14.11 -4.46 -2.43
C VAL A 223 -14.55 -5.90 -2.13
N ALA A 224 -14.99 -6.60 -3.20
CA ALA A 224 -15.26 -8.05 -3.16
C ALA A 224 -13.98 -8.85 -3.42
N PHE A 225 -13.88 -10.06 -2.82
CA PHE A 225 -12.78 -10.98 -3.06
C PHE A 225 -13.24 -12.45 -3.01
N GLY A 226 -12.42 -13.34 -3.56
CA GLY A 226 -12.76 -14.77 -3.67
C GLY A 226 -13.64 -15.09 -4.85
N GLU A 227 -13.89 -14.14 -5.75
CA GLU A 227 -14.76 -14.27 -6.93
C GLU A 227 -14.17 -15.19 -8.00
N LEU A 228 -12.84 -15.17 -8.18
CA LEU A 228 -12.17 -15.84 -9.31
C LEU A 228 -12.45 -17.34 -9.35
N ALA A 229 -12.30 -18.02 -8.21
CA ALA A 229 -12.53 -19.46 -8.15
C ALA A 229 -14.00 -19.86 -8.33
N LEU A 230 -14.95 -18.96 -8.03
CA LEU A 230 -16.37 -19.17 -8.34
C LEU A 230 -16.65 -19.08 -9.84
N LEU A 231 -16.04 -18.11 -10.53
CA LEU A 231 -16.22 -17.92 -11.96
C LEU A 231 -15.59 -19.05 -12.77
N ASP A 232 -14.44 -19.54 -12.35
CA ASP A 232 -13.70 -20.59 -13.05
C ASP A 232 -14.13 -22.02 -12.67
N GLY A 233 -14.98 -22.17 -11.63
CA GLY A 233 -15.40 -23.47 -11.09
C GLY A 233 -14.24 -24.28 -10.51
N GLY A 234 -13.16 -23.59 -10.11
CA GLY A 234 -11.91 -24.15 -9.60
C GLY A 234 -11.77 -24.11 -8.09
N THR A 235 -10.55 -24.34 -7.61
CA THR A 235 -10.18 -24.19 -6.21
C THR A 235 -9.65 -22.79 -5.94
N ARG A 236 -9.62 -22.39 -4.68
CA ARG A 236 -9.05 -21.12 -4.21
C ARG A 236 -7.58 -21.00 -4.61
N SER A 237 -7.22 -19.92 -5.29
CA SER A 237 -5.88 -19.72 -5.85
C SER A 237 -4.87 -19.16 -4.85
N ALA A 238 -5.34 -18.65 -3.70
CA ALA A 238 -4.49 -18.03 -2.67
C ALA A 238 -5.19 -18.03 -1.30
N ASP A 239 -4.40 -17.86 -0.23
CA ASP A 239 -4.92 -17.59 1.11
C ASP A 239 -5.42 -16.14 1.19
N ALA A 240 -6.56 -15.90 1.87
CA ALA A 240 -6.99 -14.59 2.32
C ALA A 240 -6.93 -14.55 3.84
N ILE A 241 -6.21 -13.56 4.39
CA ILE A 241 -5.88 -13.46 5.82
C ILE A 241 -6.30 -12.08 6.32
N ALA A 242 -7.00 -12.03 7.45
CA ALA A 242 -7.30 -10.78 8.14
C ALA A 242 -6.02 -10.15 8.72
N ASP A 243 -5.67 -8.91 8.35
CA ASP A 243 -4.43 -8.26 8.78
C ASP A 243 -4.54 -7.61 10.16
N ASP A 244 -5.65 -6.97 10.41
CA ASP A 244 -5.95 -6.29 11.67
C ASP A 244 -7.19 -6.92 12.32
N GLY A 245 -7.33 -6.77 13.63
CA GLY A 245 -8.45 -7.31 14.39
C GLY A 245 -9.80 -6.71 14.02
N SER A 246 -9.95 -6.35 12.77
CA SER A 246 -11.10 -5.69 12.21
C SER A 246 -12.04 -6.67 11.53
N GLN A 247 -13.14 -6.31 11.53
CA GLN A 247 -14.50 -6.76 11.47
C GLN A 247 -14.92 -7.15 10.06
N ALA A 248 -15.64 -8.25 10.00
CA ALA A 248 -16.64 -8.60 9.03
C ALA A 248 -16.23 -8.62 7.55
N ALA A 249 -15.88 -9.79 7.08
CA ALA A 249 -16.19 -10.15 5.71
C ALA A 249 -17.60 -10.75 5.69
N ALA A 250 -18.49 -10.20 4.87
CA ALA A 250 -19.78 -10.82 4.61
C ALA A 250 -19.61 -11.82 3.44
N GLY A 251 -20.04 -13.06 3.62
CA GLY A 251 -19.95 -14.09 2.59
C GLY A 251 -21.33 -14.41 2.04
N VAL A 252 -21.45 -14.52 0.73
CA VAL A 252 -22.61 -15.12 0.06
C VAL A 252 -22.26 -16.57 -0.23
N ARG A 253 -23.03 -17.52 0.30
CA ARG A 253 -22.98 -18.92 -0.14
C ARG A 253 -23.99 -19.11 -1.27
N TYR A 254 -23.54 -19.73 -2.34
CA TYR A 254 -24.40 -20.31 -3.36
C TYR A 254 -24.82 -21.72 -2.98
#